data_3fb719b56b42dd45b29a0b0d9a2c1eb3
#
_entry.id   3fb719b56b42dd45b29a0b0d9a2c1eb3
#
_cell.length_a   1.000
_cell.length_b   1.000
_cell.length_c   1.000
_cell.angle_alpha   90.00
_cell.angle_beta   90.00
_cell.angle_gamma   90.00
#
_symmetry.space_group_name_H-M   'P 1'
#
loop_
_entity.id
_entity.type
_entity.pdbx_description
1 polymer ?
#
loop_
_entity_poly.entity_id
_entity_poly.type
_entity_poly.pdbx_seq_one_letter_code
_entity_poly.pdbx_strand_id
1 'polypeptide(L)'
;TFVGKERYACMLPAMKRILQIPCYLYIWQFLEDARKDNEFATPVDLMKEWKTQIIQHGEQKNIHADAIESFLNALLSLMQETPCVPEMALPGNQQVQEFLISENVLYRNEGCLAFVHQSMADYLNVECWLQDILHRKKVEELLPSYNAQGPEYRVRLQMLWQVLLRAGTTLFLDRAESFLSSKNIRYYYKCTVWEALGQIEAPGEKIMAFIQAHWNEDVWRETILHRVFWGHSAFIRQYVT
;
A
#
# COMPACT_ATOMS: atom_id res chain seq x y z
N THR A 1 -6.41 -20.01 -17.24
CA THR A 1 -6.51 -19.08 -16.07
C THR A 1 -5.17 -19.09 -15.35
N PHE A 2 -4.58 -17.94 -15.09
CA PHE A 2 -3.25 -17.81 -14.44
C PHE A 2 -3.18 -18.43 -13.04
N VAL A 3 -4.30 -18.60 -12.35
CA VAL A 3 -4.35 -19.06 -10.95
C VAL A 3 -4.68 -20.57 -10.84
N GLY A 4 -5.11 -21.24 -11.88
CA GLY A 4 -5.65 -22.60 -11.78
C GLY A 4 -7.04 -22.64 -11.10
N LYS A 5 -7.95 -23.46 -11.62
CA LYS A 5 -9.34 -23.48 -11.14
C LYS A 5 -9.47 -23.94 -9.69
N GLU A 6 -8.74 -24.98 -9.32
CA GLU A 6 -8.79 -25.58 -7.97
C GLU A 6 -8.25 -24.62 -6.92
N ARG A 7 -7.07 -24.01 -7.16
CA ARG A 7 -6.48 -23.02 -6.25
C ARG A 7 -7.38 -21.80 -6.09
N TYR A 8 -7.93 -21.28 -7.19
CA TYR A 8 -8.87 -20.15 -7.13
C TYR A 8 -10.13 -20.48 -6.33
N ALA A 9 -10.66 -21.69 -6.44
CA ALA A 9 -11.84 -22.10 -5.67
C ALA A 9 -11.60 -22.04 -4.16
N CYS A 10 -10.42 -22.46 -3.71
CA CYS A 10 -10.03 -22.51 -2.29
C CYS A 10 -9.61 -21.16 -1.71
N MET A 11 -9.35 -20.12 -2.54
CA MET A 11 -8.92 -18.82 -2.05
C MET A 11 -10.00 -18.08 -1.27
N LEU A 12 -9.59 -17.34 -0.24
CA LEU A 12 -10.46 -16.44 0.50
C LEU A 12 -11.04 -15.34 -0.40
N PRO A 13 -12.23 -14.82 -0.09
CA PRO A 13 -12.84 -13.72 -0.85
C PRO A 13 -11.96 -12.47 -0.96
N ALA A 14 -11.22 -12.14 0.11
CA ALA A 14 -10.26 -11.02 0.11
C ALA A 14 -9.16 -11.22 -0.95
N MET A 15 -8.54 -12.40 -0.97
CA MET A 15 -7.52 -12.77 -1.93
C MET A 15 -8.05 -12.72 -3.37
N LYS A 16 -9.25 -13.22 -3.62
CA LYS A 16 -9.89 -13.15 -4.93
C LYS A 16 -10.06 -11.71 -5.41
N ARG A 17 -10.44 -10.78 -4.51
CA ARG A 17 -10.55 -9.36 -4.84
C ARG A 17 -9.19 -8.74 -5.18
N ILE A 18 -8.15 -9.07 -4.42
CA ILE A 18 -6.78 -8.57 -4.68
C ILE A 18 -6.32 -9.01 -6.07
N LEU A 19 -6.47 -10.29 -6.41
CA LEU A 19 -6.01 -10.84 -7.68
C LEU A 19 -6.86 -10.45 -8.89
N GLN A 20 -8.01 -9.80 -8.71
CA GLN A 20 -8.74 -9.16 -9.82
C GLN A 20 -8.04 -7.90 -10.34
N ILE A 21 -7.11 -7.34 -9.57
CA ILE A 21 -6.32 -6.17 -9.98
C ILE A 21 -5.05 -6.67 -10.68
N PRO A 22 -4.85 -6.34 -11.97
CA PRO A 22 -3.79 -6.94 -12.80
C PRO A 22 -2.38 -6.83 -12.23
N CYS A 23 -2.03 -5.69 -11.60
CA CYS A 23 -0.71 -5.51 -11.01
C CYS A 23 -0.46 -6.46 -9.82
N TYR A 24 -1.46 -6.70 -8.98
CA TYR A 24 -1.31 -7.63 -7.86
C TYR A 24 -1.32 -9.10 -8.32
N LEU A 25 -2.07 -9.43 -9.36
CA LEU A 25 -1.99 -10.74 -10.00
C LEU A 25 -0.59 -10.99 -10.57
N TYR A 26 -0.02 -9.97 -11.22
CA TYR A 26 1.35 -10.03 -11.75
C TYR A 26 2.36 -10.30 -10.62
N ILE A 27 2.34 -9.49 -9.55
CA ILE A 27 3.22 -9.66 -8.39
C ILE A 27 3.06 -11.05 -7.77
N TRP A 28 1.82 -11.51 -7.58
CA TRP A 28 1.53 -12.84 -7.02
C TRP A 28 2.11 -13.98 -7.88
N GLN A 29 2.15 -13.83 -9.21
CA GLN A 29 2.74 -14.84 -10.09
C GLN A 29 4.22 -15.08 -9.84
N PHE A 30 4.96 -14.05 -9.44
CA PHE A 30 6.39 -14.13 -9.13
C PHE A 30 6.69 -14.63 -7.71
N LEU A 31 5.70 -14.78 -6.85
CA LEU A 31 5.92 -15.43 -5.57
C LEU A 31 6.24 -16.92 -5.77
N GLU A 32 7.09 -17.45 -4.90
CA GLU A 32 7.30 -18.89 -4.79
C GLU A 32 6.00 -19.60 -4.41
N ASP A 33 5.84 -20.86 -4.83
CA ASP A 33 4.58 -21.58 -4.59
C ASP A 33 4.21 -21.71 -3.11
N ALA A 34 5.20 -21.92 -2.24
CA ALA A 34 4.98 -21.95 -0.79
C ALA A 34 4.42 -20.63 -0.23
N ARG A 35 4.79 -19.50 -0.85
CA ARG A 35 4.31 -18.15 -0.46
C ARG A 35 2.94 -17.83 -1.04
N LYS A 36 2.61 -18.42 -2.20
CA LYS A 36 1.30 -18.27 -2.82
C LYS A 36 0.17 -18.91 -2.02
N ASP A 37 0.50 -19.82 -1.11
CA ASP A 37 -0.47 -20.44 -0.21
C ASP A 37 -0.76 -19.60 1.04
N ASN A 38 -0.02 -18.51 1.25
CA ASN A 38 -0.31 -17.55 2.30
C ASN A 38 -1.62 -16.81 2.04
N GLU A 39 -2.36 -16.57 3.11
CA GLU A 39 -3.59 -15.80 3.06
C GLU A 39 -3.28 -14.29 3.09
N PHE A 40 -3.61 -13.58 2.01
CA PHE A 40 -3.48 -12.14 1.93
C PHE A 40 -4.85 -11.48 2.13
N ALA A 41 -5.00 -10.73 3.20
CA ALA A 41 -6.22 -9.98 3.48
C ALA A 41 -6.27 -8.64 2.73
N THR A 42 -5.10 -8.05 2.46
CA THR A 42 -4.95 -6.75 1.79
C THR A 42 -3.84 -6.77 0.74
N PRO A 43 -3.84 -5.84 -0.23
CA PRO A 43 -2.72 -5.65 -1.15
C PRO A 43 -1.37 -5.45 -0.45
N VAL A 44 -1.36 -4.80 0.71
CA VAL A 44 -0.15 -4.58 1.50
C VAL A 44 0.47 -5.89 1.99
N ASP A 45 -0.35 -6.91 2.29
CA ASP A 45 0.16 -8.24 2.67
C ASP A 45 0.96 -8.88 1.55
N LEU A 46 0.39 -8.85 0.36
CA LEU A 46 1.02 -9.38 -0.84
C LEU A 46 2.33 -8.64 -1.15
N MET A 47 2.32 -7.30 -1.05
CA MET A 47 3.50 -6.48 -1.30
C MET A 47 4.61 -6.73 -0.27
N LYS A 48 4.24 -6.91 1.00
CA LYS A 48 5.19 -7.26 2.06
C LYS A 48 5.84 -8.63 1.79
N GLU A 49 5.05 -9.62 1.40
CA GLU A 49 5.56 -10.95 1.09
C GLU A 49 6.48 -10.93 -0.12
N TRP A 50 6.10 -10.18 -1.18
CA TRP A 50 6.94 -9.94 -2.34
C TRP A 50 8.29 -9.32 -1.94
N LYS A 51 8.31 -8.25 -1.15
CA LYS A 51 9.56 -7.63 -0.68
C LYS A 51 10.41 -8.61 0.12
N THR A 52 9.79 -9.37 1.03
CA THR A 52 10.47 -10.38 1.83
C THR A 52 11.16 -11.42 0.95
N GLN A 53 10.50 -11.90 -0.09
CA GLN A 53 11.08 -12.84 -1.05
C GLN A 53 12.29 -12.22 -1.78
N ILE A 54 12.18 -10.98 -2.26
CA ILE A 54 13.28 -10.29 -2.95
C ILE A 54 14.51 -10.18 -2.05
N ILE A 55 14.33 -9.80 -0.79
CA ILE A 55 15.43 -9.73 0.18
C ILE A 55 16.08 -11.10 0.39
N GLN A 56 15.29 -12.16 0.59
CA GLN A 56 15.80 -13.52 0.80
C GLN A 56 16.55 -14.07 -0.43
N HIS A 57 16.05 -13.81 -1.65
CA HIS A 57 16.76 -14.17 -2.87
C HIS A 57 18.09 -13.42 -3.01
N GLY A 58 18.12 -12.14 -2.59
CA GLY A 58 19.35 -11.35 -2.54
C GLY A 58 20.38 -11.98 -1.60
N GLU A 59 19.98 -12.32 -0.38
CA GLU A 59 20.87 -12.97 0.60
C GLU A 59 21.42 -14.31 0.10
N GLN A 60 20.60 -15.12 -0.58
CA GLN A 60 21.05 -16.36 -1.23
C GLN A 60 22.12 -16.12 -2.32
N LYS A 61 22.10 -14.93 -2.95
CA LYS A 61 23.09 -14.49 -3.95
C LYS A 61 24.24 -13.66 -3.34
N ASN A 62 24.39 -13.66 -2.01
CA ASN A 62 25.35 -12.88 -1.25
C ASN A 62 25.20 -11.35 -1.42
N ILE A 63 23.98 -10.88 -1.61
CA ILE A 63 23.63 -9.46 -1.64
C ILE A 63 22.93 -9.11 -0.32
N HIS A 64 23.54 -8.24 0.47
CA HIS A 64 22.98 -7.86 1.77
C HIS A 64 21.67 -7.07 1.62
N ALA A 65 20.70 -7.30 2.51
CA ALA A 65 19.44 -6.59 2.57
C ALA A 65 19.60 -5.06 2.54
N ASP A 66 20.54 -4.53 3.34
CA ASP A 66 20.82 -3.10 3.42
C ASP A 66 21.26 -2.51 2.07
N ALA A 67 22.00 -3.27 1.25
CA ALA A 67 22.42 -2.82 -0.07
C ALA A 67 21.24 -2.72 -1.04
N ILE A 68 20.30 -3.68 -0.97
CA ILE A 68 19.06 -3.67 -1.76
C ILE A 68 18.19 -2.49 -1.33
N GLU A 69 17.96 -2.32 -0.03
CA GLU A 69 17.12 -1.24 0.49
C GLU A 69 17.72 0.15 0.20
N SER A 70 19.02 0.33 0.38
CA SER A 70 19.71 1.58 0.06
C SER A 70 19.59 1.93 -1.42
N PHE A 71 19.73 0.96 -2.32
CA PHE A 71 19.57 1.17 -3.74
C PHE A 71 18.13 1.55 -4.11
N LEU A 72 17.13 0.84 -3.59
CA LEU A 72 15.72 1.12 -3.83
C LEU A 72 15.34 2.51 -3.31
N ASN A 73 15.82 2.90 -2.13
CA ASN A 73 15.57 4.22 -1.55
C ASN A 73 16.20 5.35 -2.39
N ALA A 74 17.43 5.16 -2.89
CA ALA A 74 18.07 6.11 -3.79
C ALA A 74 17.28 6.26 -5.10
N LEU A 75 16.84 5.14 -5.67
CA LEU A 75 16.00 5.15 -6.88
C LEU A 75 14.68 5.90 -6.63
N LEU A 76 13.96 5.60 -5.56
CA LEU A 76 12.70 6.27 -5.19
C LEU A 76 12.87 7.76 -5.00
N SER A 77 13.96 8.20 -4.38
CA SER A 77 14.25 9.62 -4.18
C SER A 77 14.40 10.36 -5.51
N LEU A 78 15.09 9.77 -6.48
CA LEU A 78 15.27 10.35 -7.81
C LEU A 78 14.00 10.27 -8.66
N MET A 79 13.17 9.24 -8.48
CA MET A 79 11.89 9.09 -9.18
C MET A 79 10.81 10.10 -8.78
N GLN A 80 11.02 10.89 -7.75
CA GLN A 80 10.08 11.99 -7.41
C GLN A 80 10.00 13.04 -8.51
N GLU A 81 11.07 13.20 -9.29
CA GLU A 81 11.15 14.18 -10.36
C GLU A 81 10.91 13.57 -11.75
N THR A 82 11.23 12.28 -11.92
CA THR A 82 11.15 11.60 -13.21
C THR A 82 10.66 10.15 -13.08
N PRO A 83 9.83 9.63 -14.00
CA PRO A 83 9.34 8.24 -13.92
C PRO A 83 10.42 7.19 -14.22
N CYS A 84 11.56 7.59 -14.79
CA CYS A 84 12.69 6.75 -15.15
C CYS A 84 13.99 7.47 -14.80
N VAL A 85 14.90 6.80 -14.10
CA VAL A 85 16.13 7.38 -13.57
C VAL A 85 17.32 6.92 -14.39
N PRO A 86 18.17 7.83 -14.90
CA PRO A 86 19.41 7.43 -15.56
C PRO A 86 20.29 6.59 -14.65
N GLU A 87 20.80 5.46 -15.15
CA GLU A 87 21.64 4.55 -14.36
C GLU A 87 22.87 5.24 -13.75
N MET A 88 23.41 6.23 -14.46
CA MET A 88 24.57 7.01 -14.01
C MET A 88 24.28 7.89 -12.78
N ALA A 89 23.00 8.18 -12.49
CA ALA A 89 22.59 8.98 -11.33
C ALA A 89 22.44 8.12 -10.06
N LEU A 90 22.44 6.80 -10.20
CA LEU A 90 22.27 5.87 -9.10
C LEU A 90 23.60 5.47 -8.45
N PRO A 91 23.61 5.06 -7.17
CA PRO A 91 24.79 4.50 -6.53
C PRO A 91 25.34 3.32 -7.36
N GLY A 92 26.66 3.30 -7.58
CA GLY A 92 27.33 2.32 -8.43
C GLY A 92 27.37 0.90 -7.87
N ASN A 93 26.21 0.31 -7.59
CA ASN A 93 26.09 -1.09 -7.18
C ASN A 93 25.46 -1.92 -8.31
N GLN A 94 26.28 -2.21 -9.33
CA GLN A 94 25.85 -2.96 -10.50
C GLN A 94 25.29 -4.34 -10.14
N GLN A 95 25.84 -5.01 -9.12
CA GLN A 95 25.36 -6.33 -8.69
C GLN A 95 23.92 -6.26 -8.19
N VAL A 96 23.57 -5.27 -7.35
CA VAL A 96 22.20 -5.07 -6.87
C VAL A 96 21.27 -4.72 -8.02
N GLN A 97 21.71 -3.89 -8.94
CA GLN A 97 20.94 -3.46 -10.10
C GLN A 97 20.57 -4.66 -10.99
N GLU A 98 21.56 -5.47 -11.40
CA GLU A 98 21.33 -6.65 -12.23
C GLU A 98 20.47 -7.69 -11.50
N PHE A 99 20.66 -7.84 -10.20
CA PHE A 99 19.81 -8.67 -9.36
C PHE A 99 18.35 -8.22 -9.43
N LEU A 100 18.05 -6.94 -9.15
CA LEU A 100 16.68 -6.42 -9.15
C LEU A 100 16.01 -6.50 -10.53
N ILE A 101 16.79 -6.39 -11.61
CA ILE A 101 16.30 -6.62 -12.98
C ILE A 101 15.96 -8.11 -13.16
N SER A 102 16.84 -9.01 -12.71
CA SER A 102 16.61 -10.47 -12.84
C SER A 102 15.40 -10.96 -12.04
N GLU A 103 15.07 -10.29 -10.93
CA GLU A 103 13.90 -10.57 -10.09
C GLU A 103 12.62 -9.84 -10.57
N ASN A 104 12.65 -9.19 -11.76
CA ASN A 104 11.52 -8.43 -12.30
C ASN A 104 10.99 -7.32 -11.38
N VAL A 105 11.84 -6.72 -10.56
CA VAL A 105 11.55 -5.53 -9.76
C VAL A 105 11.75 -4.29 -10.61
N LEU A 106 12.85 -4.25 -11.35
CA LEU A 106 13.22 -3.14 -12.23
C LEU A 106 13.29 -3.59 -13.67
N TYR A 107 13.13 -2.64 -14.57
CA TYR A 107 13.46 -2.83 -15.98
C TYR A 107 14.38 -1.69 -16.46
N ARG A 108 15.19 -2.01 -17.46
CA ARG A 108 16.11 -1.09 -18.11
C ARG A 108 15.54 -0.69 -19.47
N ASN A 109 15.48 0.61 -19.73
CA ASN A 109 15.11 1.15 -21.02
C ASN A 109 16.02 2.34 -21.36
N GLU A 110 16.76 2.25 -22.47
CA GLU A 110 17.63 3.31 -22.99
C GLU A 110 18.59 3.92 -21.94
N GLY A 111 19.17 3.08 -21.08
CA GLY A 111 20.09 3.52 -20.03
C GLY A 111 19.42 4.15 -18.81
N CYS A 112 18.11 4.03 -18.70
CA CYS A 112 17.32 4.43 -17.54
C CYS A 112 16.71 3.22 -16.85
N LEU A 113 16.55 3.30 -15.52
CA LEU A 113 15.87 2.31 -14.70
C LEU A 113 14.51 2.80 -14.20
N ALA A 114 13.54 1.93 -14.21
CA ALA A 114 12.24 2.14 -13.60
C ALA A 114 11.69 0.85 -12.99
N PHE A 115 10.70 0.97 -12.09
CA PHE A 115 9.99 -0.20 -11.58
C PHE A 115 9.12 -0.84 -12.67
N VAL A 116 9.10 -2.17 -12.69
CA VAL A 116 8.23 -2.93 -13.62
C VAL A 116 6.75 -2.59 -13.39
N HIS A 117 6.39 -2.32 -12.13
CA HIS A 117 5.06 -1.86 -11.75
C HIS A 117 5.11 -0.68 -10.78
N GLN A 118 4.33 0.36 -11.06
CA GLN A 118 4.21 1.53 -10.19
C GLN A 118 3.79 1.15 -8.76
N SER A 119 2.98 0.11 -8.58
CA SER A 119 2.58 -0.36 -7.25
C SER A 119 3.74 -0.81 -6.37
N MET A 120 4.87 -1.25 -6.95
CA MET A 120 6.09 -1.58 -6.21
C MET A 120 6.71 -0.31 -5.62
N ALA A 121 6.85 0.73 -6.45
CA ALA A 121 7.33 2.03 -6.00
C ALA A 121 6.40 2.65 -4.96
N ASP A 122 5.08 2.56 -5.17
CA ASP A 122 4.09 3.10 -4.23
C ASP A 122 4.17 2.41 -2.86
N TYR A 123 4.31 1.08 -2.83
CA TYR A 123 4.47 0.34 -1.58
C TYR A 123 5.77 0.72 -0.83
N LEU A 124 6.90 0.80 -1.53
CA LEU A 124 8.17 1.19 -0.94
C LEU A 124 8.14 2.64 -0.42
N ASN A 125 7.49 3.55 -1.14
CA ASN A 125 7.24 4.91 -0.63
C ASN A 125 6.41 4.91 0.66
N VAL A 126 5.40 4.03 0.75
CA VAL A 126 4.58 3.90 1.95
C VAL A 126 5.39 3.38 3.15
N GLU A 127 6.35 2.51 2.95
CA GLU A 127 7.26 2.08 4.01
C GLU A 127 8.11 3.26 4.52
N CYS A 128 8.64 4.10 3.63
CA CYS A 128 9.34 5.34 4.01
C CYS A 128 8.40 6.29 4.78
N TRP A 129 7.17 6.47 4.30
CA TRP A 129 6.16 7.30 4.97
C TRP A 129 5.78 6.78 6.35
N LEU A 130 5.71 5.46 6.53
CA LEU A 130 5.47 4.86 7.84
C LEU A 130 6.59 5.22 8.83
N GLN A 131 7.85 5.15 8.41
CA GLN A 131 8.98 5.54 9.26
C GLN A 131 8.87 7.02 9.66
N ASP A 132 8.56 7.90 8.71
CA ASP A 132 8.32 9.32 8.97
C ASP A 132 7.20 9.55 10.02
N ILE A 133 6.09 8.81 9.90
CA ILE A 133 4.96 8.89 10.83
C ILE A 133 5.34 8.37 12.22
N LEU A 134 6.11 7.30 12.30
CA LEU A 134 6.63 6.78 13.57
C LEU A 134 7.60 7.78 14.23
N HIS A 135 8.31 8.59 13.44
CA HIS A 135 9.12 9.73 13.88
C HIS A 135 8.29 11.02 14.08
N ARG A 136 6.98 10.91 14.26
CA ARG A 136 6.02 11.96 14.61
C ARG A 136 5.60 12.92 13.49
N LYS A 137 5.96 12.68 12.22
CA LYS A 137 5.33 13.43 11.11
C LYS A 137 3.84 13.11 11.04
N LYS A 138 3.06 14.09 10.59
CA LYS A 138 1.65 13.89 10.29
C LYS A 138 1.48 13.41 8.85
N VAL A 139 0.38 12.69 8.57
CA VAL A 139 0.10 12.18 7.21
C VAL A 139 -0.03 13.32 6.20
N GLU A 140 -0.64 14.43 6.59
CA GLU A 140 -0.78 15.62 5.74
C GLU A 140 0.55 16.27 5.35
N GLU A 141 1.62 16.08 6.14
CA GLU A 141 2.96 16.61 5.86
C GLU A 141 3.72 15.78 4.82
N LEU A 142 3.23 14.58 4.50
CA LEU A 142 3.79 13.70 3.47
C LEU A 142 3.26 14.05 2.06
N LEU A 143 2.23 14.88 2.00
CA LEU A 143 1.59 15.28 0.75
C LEU A 143 2.04 16.67 0.32
N PRO A 144 2.09 16.93 -0.99
CA PRO A 144 2.36 18.28 -1.48
C PRO A 144 1.22 19.24 -1.12
N SER A 145 1.44 20.52 -1.39
CA SER A 145 0.41 21.56 -1.21
C SER A 145 -0.90 21.18 -1.90
N TYR A 146 -2.03 21.66 -1.40
CA TYR A 146 -3.39 21.34 -1.86
C TYR A 146 -3.55 21.35 -3.39
N ASN A 147 -2.96 22.33 -4.08
CA ASN A 147 -3.07 22.47 -5.54
C ASN A 147 -2.21 21.45 -6.31
N ALA A 148 -1.14 20.95 -5.72
CA ALA A 148 -0.21 20.00 -6.32
C ALA A 148 -0.54 18.53 -5.99
N GLN A 149 -1.64 18.27 -5.27
CA GLN A 149 -2.08 16.91 -4.94
C GLN A 149 -2.65 16.21 -6.18
N GLY A 150 -1.85 15.37 -6.83
CA GLY A 150 -2.21 14.58 -8.01
C GLY A 150 -2.80 13.20 -7.67
N PRO A 151 -3.41 12.49 -8.62
CA PRO A 151 -4.10 11.22 -8.38
C PRO A 151 -3.19 10.09 -7.88
N GLU A 152 -1.88 10.17 -8.11
CA GLU A 152 -0.86 9.20 -7.74
C GLU A 152 -0.77 8.95 -6.23
N TYR A 153 -1.07 9.97 -5.40
CA TYR A 153 -1.03 9.84 -3.95
C TYR A 153 -2.16 9.00 -3.36
N ARG A 154 -3.25 8.79 -4.13
CA ARG A 154 -4.39 8.02 -3.62
C ARG A 154 -4.03 6.57 -3.29
N VAL A 155 -3.34 5.89 -4.20
CA VAL A 155 -2.93 4.48 -4.01
C VAL A 155 -2.00 4.36 -2.81
N ARG A 156 -1.04 5.29 -2.68
CA ARG A 156 -0.13 5.35 -1.53
C ARG A 156 -0.89 5.55 -0.22
N LEU A 157 -1.87 6.46 -0.19
CA LEU A 157 -2.70 6.68 1.00
C LEU A 157 -3.53 5.45 1.36
N GLN A 158 -4.14 4.77 0.38
CA GLN A 158 -4.87 3.53 0.62
C GLN A 158 -3.97 2.46 1.26
N MET A 159 -2.76 2.27 0.75
CA MET A 159 -1.78 1.36 1.34
C MET A 159 -1.33 1.83 2.74
N LEU A 160 -1.07 3.13 2.92
CA LEU A 160 -0.65 3.70 4.19
C LEU A 160 -1.68 3.44 5.30
N TRP A 161 -2.96 3.66 5.02
CA TRP A 161 -4.01 3.40 6.01
C TRP A 161 -4.08 1.93 6.40
N GLN A 162 -3.87 1.00 5.46
CA GLN A 162 -3.81 -0.43 5.77
C GLN A 162 -2.60 -0.77 6.66
N VAL A 163 -1.44 -0.17 6.38
CA VAL A 163 -0.22 -0.34 7.20
C VAL A 163 -0.43 0.23 8.61
N LEU A 164 -1.00 1.43 8.73
CA LEU A 164 -1.28 2.07 10.02
C LEU A 164 -2.29 1.27 10.86
N LEU A 165 -3.32 0.71 10.25
CA LEU A 165 -4.26 -0.19 10.95
C LEU A 165 -3.56 -1.39 11.57
N ARG A 166 -2.56 -1.95 10.88
CA ARG A 166 -1.75 -3.06 11.40
C ARG A 166 -0.78 -2.65 12.47
N ALA A 167 -0.18 -1.47 12.33
CA ALA A 167 0.72 -0.92 13.35
C ALA A 167 0.01 -0.65 14.67
N GLY A 168 -1.30 -0.33 14.62
CA GLY A 168 -2.14 -0.20 15.80
C GLY A 168 -3.36 0.69 15.59
N THR A 169 -4.50 0.23 16.08
CA THR A 169 -5.78 0.96 15.96
C THR A 169 -5.70 2.39 16.50
N THR A 170 -5.08 2.59 17.65
CA THR A 170 -4.97 3.93 18.26
C THR A 170 -4.14 4.88 17.38
N LEU A 171 -2.99 4.41 16.86
CA LEU A 171 -2.16 5.19 15.94
C LEU A 171 -2.94 5.55 14.68
N PHE A 172 -3.64 4.58 14.10
CA PHE A 172 -4.47 4.83 12.92
C PHE A 172 -5.52 5.90 13.18
N LEU A 173 -6.29 5.78 14.26
CA LEU A 173 -7.39 6.71 14.57
C LEU A 173 -6.88 8.13 14.83
N ASP A 174 -5.78 8.29 15.56
CA ASP A 174 -5.15 9.59 15.80
C ASP A 174 -4.71 10.26 14.50
N ARG A 175 -4.11 9.50 13.59
CA ARG A 175 -3.67 10.01 12.30
C ARG A 175 -4.83 10.29 11.35
N ALA A 176 -5.86 9.44 11.35
CA ALA A 176 -7.07 9.62 10.58
C ALA A 176 -7.83 10.89 10.99
N GLU A 177 -7.99 11.14 12.29
CA GLU A 177 -8.65 12.34 12.83
C GLU A 177 -7.95 13.62 12.36
N SER A 178 -6.62 13.69 12.54
CA SER A 178 -5.83 14.83 12.07
C SER A 178 -5.99 15.05 10.56
N PHE A 179 -5.93 13.98 9.78
CA PHE A 179 -6.03 14.02 8.32
C PHE A 179 -7.42 14.46 7.83
N LEU A 180 -8.50 13.94 8.44
CA LEU A 180 -9.88 14.30 8.10
C LEU A 180 -10.17 15.78 8.44
N SER A 181 -9.63 16.28 9.55
CA SER A 181 -9.80 17.66 9.99
C SER A 181 -8.96 18.67 9.19
N SER A 182 -7.92 18.24 8.49
CA SER A 182 -6.99 19.12 7.77
C SER A 182 -7.68 19.85 6.60
N LYS A 183 -7.52 21.18 6.54
CA LYS A 183 -8.01 22.00 5.42
C LYS A 183 -7.12 21.92 4.18
N ASN A 184 -5.90 21.43 4.34
CA ASN A 184 -4.90 21.33 3.27
C ASN A 184 -4.99 20.04 2.46
N ILE A 185 -5.98 19.18 2.77
CA ILE A 185 -6.17 17.89 2.11
C ILE A 185 -7.46 17.88 1.32
N ARG A 186 -7.38 17.48 0.05
CA ARG A 186 -8.56 17.34 -0.81
C ARG A 186 -9.50 16.27 -0.27
N TYR A 187 -10.80 16.51 -0.37
CA TYR A 187 -11.86 15.59 0.05
C TYR A 187 -11.67 14.17 -0.52
N TYR A 188 -11.30 14.08 -1.78
CA TYR A 188 -11.02 12.82 -2.47
C TYR A 188 -9.98 11.94 -1.76
N TYR A 189 -8.95 12.53 -1.15
CA TYR A 189 -7.97 11.78 -0.37
C TYR A 189 -8.48 11.41 1.01
N LYS A 190 -9.27 12.26 1.62
CA LYS A 190 -9.91 11.96 2.91
C LYS A 190 -10.81 10.73 2.82
N CYS A 191 -11.45 10.49 1.67
CA CYS A 191 -12.24 9.29 1.42
C CYS A 191 -11.43 7.99 1.55
N THR A 192 -10.09 8.01 1.40
CA THR A 192 -9.25 6.81 1.54
C THR A 192 -9.23 6.26 2.97
N VAL A 193 -9.46 7.09 3.99
CA VAL A 193 -9.63 6.66 5.38
C VAL A 193 -10.86 5.75 5.49
N TRP A 194 -11.99 6.18 4.95
CA TRP A 194 -13.24 5.43 4.98
C TRP A 194 -13.16 4.15 4.16
N GLU A 195 -12.46 4.18 3.02
CA GLU A 195 -12.19 3.00 2.21
C GLU A 195 -11.37 1.95 2.96
N ALA A 196 -10.37 2.37 3.75
CA ALA A 196 -9.58 1.45 4.58
C ALA A 196 -10.43 0.86 5.71
N LEU A 197 -11.25 1.66 6.38
CA LEU A 197 -12.17 1.19 7.41
C LEU A 197 -13.22 0.22 6.85
N GLY A 198 -13.70 0.46 5.63
CA GLY A 198 -14.63 -0.44 4.94
C GLY A 198 -14.07 -1.81 4.57
N GLN A 199 -12.76 -2.02 4.66
CA GLN A 199 -12.13 -3.32 4.40
C GLN A 199 -11.99 -4.20 5.66
N ILE A 200 -12.31 -3.65 6.85
CA ILE A 200 -12.19 -4.38 8.12
C ILE A 200 -13.40 -5.28 8.30
N GLU A 201 -13.20 -6.59 8.34
CA GLU A 201 -14.29 -7.57 8.48
C GLU A 201 -14.96 -7.53 9.87
N ALA A 202 -14.18 -7.31 10.93
CA ALA A 202 -14.65 -7.26 12.31
C ALA A 202 -14.06 -6.04 13.03
N PRO A 203 -14.66 -4.84 12.87
CA PRO A 203 -14.17 -3.64 13.52
C PRO A 203 -14.39 -3.71 15.02
N GLY A 204 -13.34 -3.41 15.79
CA GLY A 204 -13.43 -3.31 17.24
C GLY A 204 -14.16 -2.04 17.71
N GLU A 205 -14.50 -1.98 19.00
CA GLU A 205 -15.29 -0.90 19.61
C GLU A 205 -14.73 0.52 19.31
N LYS A 206 -13.42 0.70 19.34
CA LYS A 206 -12.77 1.99 19.06
C LYS A 206 -13.03 2.47 17.63
N ILE A 207 -12.96 1.56 16.65
CA ILE A 207 -13.24 1.86 15.25
C ILE A 207 -14.73 2.19 15.08
N MET A 208 -15.59 1.43 15.72
CA MET A 208 -17.03 1.70 15.68
C MET A 208 -17.38 3.06 16.28
N ALA A 209 -16.80 3.40 17.43
CA ALA A 209 -16.99 4.70 18.06
C ALA A 209 -16.51 5.86 17.16
N PHE A 210 -15.38 5.69 16.49
CA PHE A 210 -14.86 6.67 15.51
C PHE A 210 -15.83 6.87 14.34
N ILE A 211 -16.34 5.79 13.77
CA ILE A 211 -17.30 5.85 12.66
C ILE A 211 -18.59 6.53 13.12
N GLN A 212 -19.09 6.20 14.31
CA GLN A 212 -20.30 6.81 14.88
C GLN A 212 -20.14 8.32 15.12
N ALA A 213 -18.99 8.76 15.62
CA ALA A 213 -18.72 10.17 15.85
C ALA A 213 -18.86 10.97 14.53
N HIS A 214 -18.27 10.47 13.47
CA HIS A 214 -18.29 11.13 12.14
C HIS A 214 -19.59 10.91 11.36
N TRP A 215 -20.37 9.88 11.70
CA TRP A 215 -21.67 9.64 11.06
C TRP A 215 -22.65 10.81 11.22
N ASN A 216 -22.55 11.54 12.31
CA ASN A 216 -23.39 12.70 12.59
C ASN A 216 -22.95 13.96 11.83
N GLU A 217 -21.78 13.93 11.20
CA GLU A 217 -21.30 15.03 10.35
C GLU A 217 -21.84 14.87 8.93
N ASP A 218 -22.58 15.86 8.44
CA ASP A 218 -23.21 15.79 7.11
C ASP A 218 -22.19 15.54 5.98
N VAL A 219 -20.96 16.06 6.12
CA VAL A 219 -19.89 15.92 5.13
C VAL A 219 -19.44 14.45 4.96
N TRP A 220 -19.56 13.62 6.01
CA TRP A 220 -19.09 12.23 5.96
C TRP A 220 -20.19 11.19 5.82
N ARG A 221 -21.42 11.51 6.16
CA ARG A 221 -22.55 10.56 6.21
C ARG A 221 -22.69 9.73 4.92
N GLU A 222 -22.74 10.39 3.76
CA GLU A 222 -22.87 9.70 2.48
C GLU A 222 -21.65 8.85 2.16
N THR A 223 -20.44 9.37 2.44
CA THR A 223 -19.18 8.63 2.20
C THR A 223 -19.08 7.40 3.09
N ILE A 224 -19.40 7.52 4.38
CA ILE A 224 -19.41 6.39 5.32
C ILE A 224 -20.44 5.35 4.86
N LEU A 225 -21.64 5.77 4.47
CA LEU A 225 -22.67 4.86 3.96
C LEU A 225 -22.14 4.04 2.76
N HIS A 226 -21.55 4.70 1.80
CA HIS A 226 -21.10 4.03 0.57
C HIS A 226 -19.78 3.28 0.71
N ARG A 227 -18.85 3.73 1.55
CA ARG A 227 -17.51 3.16 1.65
C ARG A 227 -17.34 2.19 2.80
N VAL A 228 -18.11 2.34 3.87
CA VAL A 228 -18.01 1.50 5.06
C VAL A 228 -19.19 0.52 5.15
N PHE A 229 -20.43 1.01 5.14
CA PHE A 229 -21.58 0.15 5.40
C PHE A 229 -22.02 -0.69 4.21
N TRP A 230 -21.97 -0.17 2.98
CA TRP A 230 -22.47 -0.89 1.81
C TRP A 230 -21.64 -2.13 1.45
N GLY A 231 -20.36 -2.17 1.88
CA GLY A 231 -19.47 -3.29 1.66
C GLY A 231 -19.55 -4.39 2.73
N HIS A 232 -20.15 -4.12 3.91
CA HIS A 232 -20.05 -5.00 5.06
C HIS A 232 -21.38 -5.27 5.77
N SER A 233 -21.87 -6.51 5.62
CA SER A 233 -23.05 -6.99 6.35
C SER A 233 -22.91 -6.92 7.88
N ALA A 234 -21.69 -6.95 8.42
CA ALA A 234 -21.41 -6.82 9.85
C ALA A 234 -21.77 -5.43 10.38
N PHE A 235 -21.41 -4.36 9.66
CA PHE A 235 -21.79 -3.00 10.04
C PHE A 235 -23.29 -2.79 9.96
N ILE A 236 -23.94 -3.27 8.89
CA ILE A 236 -25.39 -3.13 8.71
C ILE A 236 -26.15 -3.78 9.88
N ARG A 237 -25.74 -4.96 10.34
CA ARG A 237 -26.42 -5.66 11.45
C ARG A 237 -26.36 -4.90 12.76
N GLN A 238 -25.29 -4.14 13.04
CA GLN A 238 -25.16 -3.36 14.28
C GLN A 238 -25.98 -2.06 14.28
N TYR A 239 -26.38 -1.56 13.10
CA TYR A 239 -27.11 -0.29 12.99
C TYR A 239 -28.60 -0.44 12.63
N VAL A 240 -29.02 -1.62 12.21
CA VAL A 240 -30.43 -1.92 11.84
C VAL A 240 -31.17 -2.68 12.94
N THR A 241 -30.48 -3.10 13.99
CA THR A 241 -31.07 -3.64 15.23
C THR A 241 -31.10 -2.57 16.30
#